data_14e40f72e79d99fca3160fcb1657da3d
#
_entry.id   14e40f72e79d99fca3160fcb1657da3d
#
_cell.length_a   1.000
_cell.length_b   1.000
_cell.length_c   1.000
_cell.angle_alpha   90.00
_cell.angle_beta   90.00
_cell.angle_gamma   90.00
#
_symmetry.space_group_name_H-M   'P 1'
#
loop_
_entity.id
_entity.type
_entity.pdbx_description
1 polymer ?
#
loop_
_entity_poly.entity_id
_entity_poly.type
_entity_poly.pdbx_seq_one_letter_code
_entity_poly.pdbx_strand_id
1 'polypeptide(L)'
;MKKINLAITGCLGRMGQQLIKSSKSNKNFKLVALTENKPIKKKISGISLNLNTDQAFKEVDVIVDFTVPKCTLEILKIASKLKKKVVIGTTGFTQKEEVLISKYSKKIPILKAGNMSL
;
A
#
# COMPACT_ATOMS: atom_id res chain seq x y z
N MET A 1 -10.94 17.28 12.58
CA MET A 1 -10.13 16.07 12.70
C MET A 1 -9.41 15.80 11.39
N LYS A 2 -8.11 15.59 11.46
CA LYS A 2 -7.29 15.38 10.27
C LYS A 2 -7.52 13.98 9.68
N LYS A 3 -7.77 13.92 8.38
CA LYS A 3 -7.94 12.64 7.70
C LYS A 3 -6.60 11.93 7.53
N ILE A 4 -6.65 10.60 7.48
CA ILE A 4 -5.48 9.77 7.21
C ILE A 4 -5.32 9.64 5.70
N ASN A 5 -4.17 10.04 5.18
CA ASN A 5 -3.87 9.93 3.76
C ASN A 5 -3.46 8.51 3.41
N LEU A 6 -4.20 7.90 2.50
CA LEU A 6 -3.98 6.51 2.08
C LEU A 6 -3.37 6.41 0.70
N ALA A 7 -2.48 5.44 0.54
CA ALA A 7 -2.09 4.92 -0.76
C ALA A 7 -2.59 3.48 -0.87
N ILE A 8 -3.03 3.10 -2.04
CA ILE A 8 -3.38 1.70 -2.35
C ILE A 8 -2.47 1.24 -3.47
N THR A 9 -1.68 0.19 -3.19
CA THR A 9 -0.82 -0.43 -4.18
C THR A 9 -1.54 -1.62 -4.79
N GLY A 10 -1.21 -1.96 -6.04
CA GLY A 10 -1.97 -2.97 -6.75
C GLY A 10 -3.41 -2.54 -6.96
N CYS A 11 -3.61 -1.27 -7.24
CA CYS A 11 -4.93 -0.64 -7.24
C CYS A 11 -5.87 -1.16 -8.32
N LEU A 12 -5.34 -1.77 -9.38
CA LEU A 12 -6.16 -2.35 -10.45
C LEU A 12 -6.58 -3.78 -10.15
N GLY A 13 -6.02 -4.40 -9.13
CA GLY A 13 -6.43 -5.73 -8.71
C GLY A 13 -7.81 -5.71 -8.07
N ARG A 14 -8.38 -6.89 -7.88
CA ARG A 14 -9.73 -7.02 -7.33
C ARG A 14 -9.86 -6.37 -5.95
N MET A 15 -8.92 -6.69 -5.06
CA MET A 15 -8.95 -6.13 -3.71
C MET A 15 -8.66 -4.64 -3.72
N GLY A 16 -7.73 -4.19 -4.57
CA GLY A 16 -7.40 -2.78 -4.69
C GLY A 16 -8.61 -1.94 -5.07
N GLN A 17 -9.40 -2.42 -6.03
CA GLN A 17 -10.60 -1.71 -6.46
C GLN A 17 -11.67 -1.66 -5.36
N GLN A 18 -11.81 -2.74 -4.59
CA GLN A 18 -12.73 -2.73 -3.45
C GLN A 18 -12.31 -1.74 -2.38
N LEU A 19 -11.01 -1.65 -2.12
CA LEU A 19 -10.47 -0.71 -1.14
C LEU A 19 -10.67 0.73 -1.58
N ILE A 20 -10.56 1.01 -2.87
CA ILE A 20 -10.85 2.34 -3.39
C ILE A 20 -12.29 2.73 -3.07
N LYS A 21 -13.24 1.83 -3.33
CA LYS A 21 -14.65 2.08 -3.01
C LYS A 21 -14.87 2.30 -1.52
N SER A 22 -14.29 1.44 -0.70
CA SER A 22 -14.45 1.53 0.75
C SER A 22 -13.87 2.82 1.32
N SER A 23 -12.72 3.25 0.80
CA SER A 23 -12.09 4.47 1.29
C SER A 23 -12.90 5.72 0.99
N LYS A 24 -13.63 5.73 -0.12
CA LYS A 24 -14.47 6.86 -0.50
C LYS A 24 -15.63 7.10 0.47
N SER A 25 -16.16 6.02 1.03
CA SER A 25 -17.29 6.12 1.96
C SER A 25 -16.89 6.33 3.40
N ASN A 26 -15.58 6.32 3.69
CA ASN A 26 -15.08 6.49 5.05
C ASN A 26 -14.51 7.90 5.23
N LYS A 27 -15.14 8.69 6.09
CA LYS A 27 -14.78 10.08 6.33
C LYS A 27 -13.41 10.27 6.98
N ASN A 28 -12.87 9.22 7.59
CA ASN A 28 -11.59 9.29 8.30
C ASN A 28 -10.39 9.16 7.35
N PHE A 29 -10.63 8.74 6.12
CA PHE A 29 -9.56 8.48 5.16
C PHE A 29 -9.68 9.35 3.93
N LYS A 30 -8.53 9.71 3.39
CA LYS A 30 -8.43 10.42 2.12
C LYS A 30 -7.51 9.63 1.21
N LEU A 31 -8.04 9.15 0.09
CA LEU A 31 -7.23 8.44 -0.89
C LEU A 31 -6.39 9.47 -1.66
N VAL A 32 -5.05 9.36 -1.58
CA VAL A 32 -4.15 10.33 -2.21
C VAL A 32 -3.20 9.72 -3.22
N ALA A 33 -2.98 8.40 -3.19
CA ALA A 33 -2.06 7.76 -4.12
C ALA A 33 -2.57 6.38 -4.53
N LEU A 34 -2.36 6.08 -5.80
CA LEU A 34 -2.67 4.77 -6.38
C LEU A 34 -1.46 4.33 -7.18
N THR A 35 -0.98 3.11 -6.92
CA THR A 35 0.20 2.63 -7.63
C THR A 35 -0.01 1.25 -8.24
N GLU A 36 0.77 0.99 -9.28
CA GLU A 36 0.89 -0.31 -9.93
C GLU A 36 2.35 -0.59 -10.22
N ASN A 37 2.66 -1.84 -10.51
CA ASN A 37 4.05 -2.24 -10.80
C ASN A 37 4.45 -2.02 -12.26
N LYS A 38 3.54 -1.48 -13.07
CA LYS A 38 3.77 -1.14 -14.48
C LYS A 38 3.28 0.27 -14.76
N PRO A 39 3.92 0.98 -15.70
CA PRO A 39 3.41 2.30 -16.09
C PRO A 39 2.08 2.16 -16.82
N ILE A 40 1.05 2.75 -16.25
CA ILE A 40 -0.30 2.71 -16.80
C ILE A 40 -0.87 4.11 -16.78
N LYS A 41 -1.21 4.64 -17.95
CA LYS A 41 -1.84 5.95 -18.07
C LYS A 41 -3.33 5.83 -17.80
N LYS A 42 -3.71 6.02 -16.56
CA LYS A 42 -5.10 5.93 -16.15
C LYS A 42 -5.30 6.76 -14.91
N LYS A 43 -6.51 7.30 -14.74
CA LYS A 43 -6.93 7.96 -13.52
C LYS A 43 -8.10 7.20 -12.93
N ILE A 44 -8.08 7.04 -11.62
CA ILE A 44 -9.22 6.48 -10.88
C ILE A 44 -9.53 7.47 -9.77
N SER A 45 -10.80 7.89 -9.70
CA SER A 45 -11.24 8.87 -8.70
C SER A 45 -10.42 10.16 -8.73
N GLY A 46 -10.01 10.56 -9.92
CA GLY A 46 -9.22 11.77 -10.12
C GLY A 46 -7.74 11.64 -9.80
N ILE A 47 -7.27 10.44 -9.45
CA ILE A 47 -5.88 10.20 -9.07
C ILE A 47 -5.18 9.42 -10.19
N SER A 48 -4.06 9.98 -10.67
CA SER A 48 -3.24 9.30 -11.68
C SER A 48 -2.51 8.11 -11.07
N LEU A 49 -2.49 7.00 -11.78
CA LEU A 49 -1.72 5.84 -11.35
C LEU A 49 -0.23 6.11 -11.51
N ASN A 50 0.54 5.74 -10.50
CA ASN A 50 1.98 5.90 -10.49
C ASN A 50 2.67 4.57 -10.21
N LEU A 51 3.96 4.53 -10.46
CA LEU A 51 4.81 3.41 -10.00
C LEU A 51 5.11 3.59 -8.51
N ASN A 52 5.61 2.54 -7.89
CA ASN A 52 6.00 2.59 -6.48
C ASN A 52 7.33 3.33 -6.35
N THR A 53 7.25 4.60 -5.99
CA THR A 53 8.41 5.48 -5.87
C THR A 53 8.30 6.30 -4.59
N ASP A 54 9.42 6.89 -4.18
CA ASP A 54 9.44 7.81 -3.05
C ASP A 54 8.43 8.95 -3.26
N GLN A 55 8.42 9.48 -4.48
CA GLN A 55 7.53 10.59 -4.81
C GLN A 55 6.05 10.22 -4.67
N ALA A 56 5.69 9.00 -5.09
CA ALA A 56 4.30 8.55 -5.04
C ALA A 56 3.77 8.48 -3.59
N PHE A 57 4.63 8.15 -2.64
CA PHE A 57 4.22 7.97 -1.25
C PHE A 57 4.55 9.16 -0.34
N LYS A 58 5.05 10.24 -0.88
CA LYS A 58 5.51 11.37 -0.09
C LYS A 58 4.45 11.94 0.84
N GLU A 59 3.22 12.08 0.36
CA GLU A 59 2.13 12.69 1.13
C GLU A 59 1.26 11.66 1.85
N VAL A 60 1.66 10.40 1.84
CA VAL A 60 0.87 9.29 2.37
C VAL A 60 1.19 9.06 3.84
N ASP A 61 0.17 8.74 4.63
CA ASP A 61 0.35 8.31 6.01
C ASP A 61 0.41 6.80 6.12
N VAL A 62 -0.45 6.10 5.38
CA VAL A 62 -0.56 4.64 5.43
C VAL A 62 -0.62 4.09 4.01
N ILE A 63 0.20 3.09 3.75
CA ILE A 63 0.20 2.36 2.48
C ILE A 63 -0.51 1.04 2.70
N VAL A 64 -1.55 0.77 1.91
CA VAL A 64 -2.26 -0.52 1.95
C VAL A 64 -1.84 -1.31 0.72
N ASP A 65 -1.17 -2.43 0.95
CA ASP A 65 -0.50 -3.19 -0.10
C ASP A 65 -1.18 -4.54 -0.35
N PHE A 66 -1.68 -4.72 -1.56
CA PHE A 66 -2.22 -5.99 -2.05
C PHE A 66 -1.59 -6.29 -3.41
N THR A 67 -0.34 -6.71 -3.38
CA THR A 67 0.42 -7.01 -4.60
C THR A 67 0.95 -8.44 -4.55
N VAL A 68 2.21 -8.62 -4.91
CA VAL A 68 2.91 -9.90 -4.81
C VAL A 68 4.12 -9.71 -3.90
N PRO A 69 4.67 -10.80 -3.34
CA PRO A 69 5.75 -10.66 -2.34
C PRO A 69 6.91 -9.77 -2.77
N LYS A 70 7.35 -9.90 -4.01
CA LYS A 70 8.45 -9.07 -4.52
C LYS A 70 8.13 -7.59 -4.46
N CYS A 71 6.92 -7.22 -4.85
CA CYS A 71 6.48 -5.81 -4.81
C CYS A 71 6.34 -5.32 -3.38
N THR A 72 5.81 -6.15 -2.49
CA THR A 72 5.67 -5.80 -1.08
C THR A 72 7.02 -5.42 -0.47
N LEU A 73 8.07 -6.20 -0.77
CA LEU A 73 9.41 -5.90 -0.23
C LEU A 73 9.95 -4.58 -0.76
N GLU A 74 9.71 -4.26 -2.02
CA GLU A 74 10.10 -2.96 -2.59
C GLU A 74 9.35 -1.81 -1.89
N ILE A 75 8.06 -2.00 -1.67
CA ILE A 75 7.24 -1.01 -0.99
C ILE A 75 7.71 -0.79 0.45
N LEU A 76 8.05 -1.87 1.16
CA LEU A 76 8.56 -1.78 2.53
C LEU A 76 9.88 -1.02 2.59
N LYS A 77 10.74 -1.19 1.59
CA LYS A 77 11.99 -0.45 1.53
C LYS A 77 11.72 1.05 1.43
N ILE A 78 10.80 1.44 0.56
CA ILE A 78 10.43 2.84 0.40
C ILE A 78 9.74 3.38 1.66
N ALA A 79 8.79 2.64 2.20
CA ALA A 79 8.05 3.04 3.38
C ALA A 79 8.96 3.20 4.60
N SER A 80 9.92 2.31 4.75
CA SER A 80 10.90 2.39 5.84
C SER A 80 11.73 3.66 5.73
N LYS A 81 12.17 3.99 4.53
CA LYS A 81 12.94 5.21 4.26
C LYS A 81 12.13 6.46 4.58
N LEU A 82 10.86 6.48 4.20
CA LEU A 82 9.97 7.62 4.37
C LEU A 82 9.21 7.62 5.70
N LYS A 83 9.40 6.60 6.52
CA LYS A 83 8.72 6.46 7.81
C LYS A 83 7.21 6.37 7.67
N LYS A 84 6.73 5.60 6.71
CA LYS A 84 5.29 5.40 6.49
C LYS A 84 4.83 4.10 7.12
N LYS A 85 3.56 4.05 7.54
CA LYS A 85 2.93 2.83 8.04
C LYS A 85 2.46 1.98 6.87
N VAL A 86 2.51 0.65 7.02
CA VAL A 86 2.10 -0.26 5.94
C VAL A 86 1.14 -1.32 6.48
N VAL A 87 0.05 -1.52 5.77
CA VAL A 87 -0.84 -2.66 5.98
C VAL A 87 -0.62 -3.62 4.82
N ILE A 88 -0.16 -4.82 5.11
CA ILE A 88 0.15 -5.83 4.10
C ILE A 88 -0.99 -6.82 4.00
N GLY A 89 -1.63 -6.87 2.85
CA GLY A 89 -2.62 -7.89 2.52
C GLY A 89 -2.08 -8.96 1.58
N THR A 90 -0.88 -8.75 1.07
CA THR A 90 -0.19 -9.72 0.21
C THR A 90 0.09 -11.01 0.97
N THR A 91 -0.06 -12.16 0.31
CA THR A 91 0.19 -13.47 0.90
C THR A 91 1.24 -14.22 0.07
N GLY A 92 1.69 -15.37 0.57
CA GLY A 92 2.61 -16.22 -0.18
C GLY A 92 4.07 -15.92 0.05
N PHE A 93 4.42 -15.26 1.16
CA PHE A 93 5.81 -14.98 1.48
C PHE A 93 6.56 -16.25 1.86
N THR A 94 7.80 -16.37 1.37
CA THR A 94 8.72 -17.39 1.85
C THR A 94 9.17 -17.05 3.27
N GLN A 95 9.76 -18.03 3.96
CA GLN A 95 10.30 -17.80 5.29
C GLN A 95 11.36 -16.71 5.28
N LYS A 96 12.21 -16.70 4.26
CA LYS A 96 13.25 -15.68 4.09
C LYS A 96 12.63 -14.28 3.94
N GLU A 97 11.55 -14.18 3.19
CA GLU A 97 10.83 -12.92 3.02
C GLU A 97 10.16 -12.47 4.32
N GLU A 98 9.61 -13.41 5.08
CA GLU A 98 9.02 -13.10 6.39
C GLU A 98 10.06 -12.52 7.35
N VAL A 99 11.30 -13.03 7.30
CA VAL A 99 12.39 -12.49 8.11
C VAL A 99 12.69 -11.05 7.72
N LEU A 100 12.68 -10.73 6.43
CA LEU A 100 12.88 -9.36 5.95
C LEU A 100 11.77 -8.43 6.42
N ILE A 101 10.53 -8.89 6.34
CA ILE A 101 9.38 -8.10 6.82
C ILE A 101 9.55 -7.81 8.31
N SER A 102 9.96 -8.81 9.08
CA SER A 102 10.21 -8.64 10.51
C SER A 102 11.26 -7.57 10.79
N LYS A 103 12.32 -7.51 9.97
CA LYS A 103 13.34 -6.48 10.11
C LYS A 103 12.78 -5.08 9.85
N TYR A 104 11.95 -4.94 8.81
CA TYR A 104 11.31 -3.65 8.53
C TYR A 104 10.34 -3.24 9.63
N SER A 105 9.67 -4.20 10.28
CA SER A 105 8.73 -3.90 11.35
C SER A 105 9.39 -3.27 12.58
N LYS A 106 10.69 -3.35 12.68
CA LYS A 106 11.45 -2.66 13.73
C LYS A 106 11.64 -1.19 13.40
N LYS A 107 11.45 -0.79 12.16
CA LYS A 107 11.64 0.59 11.70
C LYS A 107 10.35 1.34 11.53
N ILE A 108 9.30 0.66 11.09
CA ILE A 108 7.99 1.26 10.82
C ILE A 108 6.88 0.33 11.31
N PRO A 109 5.70 0.88 11.65
CA PRO A 109 4.55 0.03 11.98
C PRO A 109 4.10 -0.75 10.76
N ILE A 110 4.00 -2.07 10.90
CA ILE A 110 3.53 -2.97 9.85
C ILE A 110 2.44 -3.84 10.43
N LEU A 111 1.28 -3.84 9.78
CA LEU A 111 0.20 -4.75 10.09
C LEU A 111 0.05 -5.74 8.94
N LYS A 112 0.18 -7.03 9.24
CA LYS A 112 -0.05 -8.09 8.25
C LYS A 112 -1.50 -8.56 8.38
N ALA A 113 -2.27 -8.37 7.33
CA ALA A 113 -3.68 -8.74 7.29
C ALA A 113 -3.90 -9.83 6.24
N GLY A 114 -3.06 -10.86 6.26
CA GLY A 114 -3.01 -11.89 5.24
C GLY A 114 -4.25 -12.74 5.12
N ASN A 115 -5.14 -12.70 6.07
CA ASN A 115 -6.40 -13.44 6.03
C ASN A 115 -7.60 -12.51 6.06
N MET A 116 -7.55 -11.48 5.27
CA MET A 116 -8.75 -10.70 5.06
C MET A 116 -9.64 -11.43 4.08
N SER A 117 -10.22 -12.50 4.54
CA SER A 117 -11.27 -13.15 3.78
C SER A 117 -12.50 -12.27 3.89
N LEU A 118 -12.88 -11.81 2.78
CA LEU A 118 -14.10 -11.06 2.67
C LEU A 118 -15.28 -11.97 2.44
#